data_b2ab9f424696c007f017e3a463f1fb42
#
_entry.id   b2ab9f424696c007f017e3a463f1fb42
#
_cell.length_a   1.000
_cell.length_b   1.000
_cell.length_c   1.000
_cell.angle_alpha   90.00
_cell.angle_beta   90.00
_cell.angle_gamma   90.00
#
_symmetry.space_group_name_H-M   'P 1'
#
loop_
_entity.id
_entity.type
_entity.pdbx_description
1 polymer ?
#
loop_
_entity_poly.entity_id
_entity_poly.type
_entity_poly.pdbx_seq_one_letter_code
_entity_poly.pdbx_strand_id
1 'polypeptide(L)'
;MTTPLPIFQVDAFAERPFTGNPAAVMPLTDWLADDVMQAIGAENNLAETAFTVPSEREDADYDLRWFTPAVEVNLCGHATVAAAHILLHGERIRFSTRSGILTVTRDADDPSLLKLDMPSAPPEPADLPELLSALSVNGETFISRTGNGNAVVLLSDESAVRAVAPDFLALRKLPYLVSVTAPGDQQDVSSRVFAAYHGIDEDPVTGSAHTALVPFWAGRLGRQRFSALQASKRTGLIDCELRGDRVILGGHAVTVIEGYFQI
;
A
#
# COMPACT_ATOMS: atom_id res chain seq x y z
N MET A 1 -10.23 16.59 -31.68
CA MET A 1 -11.10 16.52 -30.48
C MET A 1 -10.40 15.56 -29.54
N THR A 2 -10.03 16.01 -28.36
CA THR A 2 -9.43 15.16 -27.34
C THR A 2 -10.50 14.19 -26.81
N THR A 3 -10.18 12.90 -26.75
CA THR A 3 -11.10 11.92 -26.18
C THR A 3 -10.98 12.02 -24.65
N PRO A 4 -12.08 12.31 -23.91
CA PRO A 4 -12.02 12.37 -22.46
C PRO A 4 -11.70 10.97 -21.88
N LEU A 5 -10.72 10.91 -20.97
CA LEU A 5 -10.29 9.67 -20.33
C LEU A 5 -11.05 9.48 -19.00
N PRO A 6 -11.61 8.31 -18.73
CA PRO A 6 -12.27 8.06 -17.43
C PRO A 6 -11.24 8.13 -16.30
N ILE A 7 -11.64 8.77 -15.20
CA ILE A 7 -10.85 8.85 -13.98
C ILE A 7 -11.73 8.63 -12.77
N PHE A 8 -11.24 7.85 -11.83
CA PHE A 8 -11.85 7.60 -10.53
C PHE A 8 -10.81 7.93 -9.45
N GLN A 9 -11.23 8.61 -8.39
CA GLN A 9 -10.43 8.66 -7.16
C GLN A 9 -11.04 7.72 -6.15
N VAL A 10 -10.23 6.81 -5.63
CA VAL A 10 -10.64 5.75 -4.71
C VAL A 10 -9.80 5.82 -3.45
N ASP A 11 -10.44 5.88 -2.29
CA ASP A 11 -9.81 5.67 -1.00
C ASP A 11 -9.74 4.16 -0.75
N ALA A 12 -8.54 3.56 -0.82
CA ALA A 12 -8.30 2.14 -0.57
C ALA A 12 -7.98 1.88 0.90
N PHE A 13 -8.33 0.70 1.41
CA PHE A 13 -8.28 0.35 2.84
C PHE A 13 -9.11 1.32 3.70
N ALA A 14 -10.29 1.66 3.19
CA ALA A 14 -11.19 2.67 3.73
C ALA A 14 -12.62 2.14 3.82
N GLU A 15 -13.26 2.29 4.99
CA GLU A 15 -14.69 1.98 5.17
C GLU A 15 -15.60 3.18 4.84
N ARG A 16 -15.02 4.38 4.75
CA ARG A 16 -15.72 5.64 4.47
C ARG A 16 -14.80 6.64 3.77
N PRO A 17 -15.34 7.63 3.06
CA PRO A 17 -14.54 8.70 2.47
C PRO A 17 -13.62 9.40 3.48
N PHE A 18 -12.47 9.88 2.99
CA PHE A 18 -11.45 10.62 3.75
C PHE A 18 -10.64 9.79 4.73
N THR A 19 -10.75 8.46 4.67
CA THR A 19 -9.87 7.51 5.35
C THR A 19 -9.08 6.69 4.31
N GLY A 20 -8.22 5.77 4.73
CA GLY A 20 -7.43 4.94 3.82
C GLY A 20 -6.39 5.73 3.01
N ASN A 21 -5.95 5.15 1.91
CA ASN A 21 -4.95 5.74 1.01
C ASN A 21 -5.58 6.06 -0.35
N PRO A 22 -5.62 7.35 -0.76
CA PRO A 22 -6.25 7.74 -2.02
C PRO A 22 -5.36 7.41 -3.22
N ALA A 23 -5.96 6.82 -4.26
CA ALA A 23 -5.34 6.62 -5.55
C ALA A 23 -6.27 7.08 -6.67
N ALA A 24 -5.72 7.63 -7.76
CA ALA A 24 -6.45 7.76 -9.00
C ALA A 24 -6.41 6.43 -9.77
N VAL A 25 -7.52 6.07 -10.42
CA VAL A 25 -7.62 4.91 -11.31
C VAL A 25 -8.10 5.40 -12.67
N MET A 26 -7.34 5.10 -13.70
CA MET A 26 -7.64 5.47 -15.09
C MET A 26 -7.67 4.22 -15.97
N PRO A 27 -8.84 3.62 -16.19
CA PRO A 27 -9.03 2.54 -17.16
C PRO A 27 -8.88 3.10 -18.59
N LEU A 28 -7.93 2.57 -19.33
CA LEU A 28 -7.63 2.94 -20.71
C LEU A 28 -7.96 1.79 -21.66
N THR A 29 -8.18 2.08 -22.94
CA THR A 29 -8.25 1.07 -24.00
C THR A 29 -6.87 0.68 -24.50
N ASP A 30 -5.95 1.64 -24.56
CA ASP A 30 -4.57 1.51 -25.01
C ASP A 30 -3.66 2.38 -24.16
N TRP A 31 -2.37 2.02 -24.09
CA TRP A 31 -1.39 2.81 -23.35
C TRP A 31 -1.22 4.21 -23.94
N LEU A 32 -1.21 5.21 -23.07
CA LEU A 32 -0.70 6.53 -23.40
C LEU A 32 0.83 6.51 -23.44
N ALA A 33 1.43 7.55 -24.01
CA ALA A 33 2.88 7.74 -23.91
C ALA A 33 3.31 7.89 -22.44
N ASP A 34 4.51 7.39 -22.10
CA ASP A 34 4.99 7.36 -20.71
C ASP A 34 5.09 8.74 -20.08
N ASP A 35 5.50 9.75 -20.85
CA ASP A 35 5.58 11.13 -20.41
C ASP A 35 4.19 11.73 -20.15
N VAL A 36 3.18 11.33 -20.90
CA VAL A 36 1.77 11.75 -20.67
C VAL A 36 1.23 11.12 -19.40
N MET A 37 1.45 9.80 -19.19
CA MET A 37 1.02 9.15 -17.93
C MET A 37 1.72 9.74 -16.71
N GLN A 38 3.01 10.06 -16.83
CA GLN A 38 3.76 10.73 -15.76
C GLN A 38 3.23 12.15 -15.50
N ALA A 39 2.90 12.92 -16.53
CA ALA A 39 2.32 14.26 -16.39
C ALA A 39 0.93 14.20 -15.72
N ILE A 40 0.10 13.22 -16.07
CA ILE A 40 -1.20 13.01 -15.42
C ILE A 40 -1.01 12.62 -13.93
N GLY A 41 -0.04 11.74 -13.62
CA GLY A 41 0.30 11.38 -12.25
C GLY A 41 0.71 12.61 -11.42
N ALA A 42 1.52 13.51 -12.01
CA ALA A 42 1.93 14.76 -11.38
C ALA A 42 0.75 15.73 -11.17
N GLU A 43 -0.14 15.87 -12.17
CA GLU A 43 -1.32 16.75 -12.09
C GLU A 43 -2.33 16.27 -11.05
N ASN A 44 -2.58 14.95 -10.97
CA ASN A 44 -3.47 14.37 -9.96
C ASN A 44 -2.94 14.60 -8.54
N ASN A 45 -1.62 14.64 -8.38
CA ASN A 45 -0.93 14.89 -7.09
C ASN A 45 -1.46 14.03 -5.93
N LEU A 46 -1.85 12.79 -6.24
CA LEU A 46 -2.18 11.74 -5.27
C LEU A 46 -0.95 10.87 -5.03
N ALA A 47 -1.01 9.99 -4.02
CA ALA A 47 0.09 9.06 -3.75
C ALA A 47 0.49 8.32 -5.03
N GLU A 48 -0.49 7.69 -5.72
CA GLU A 48 -0.30 7.10 -7.05
C GLU A 48 -1.53 7.29 -7.94
N THR A 49 -1.27 7.30 -9.25
CA THR A 49 -2.25 7.10 -10.32
C THR A 49 -2.02 5.73 -10.95
N ALA A 50 -3.02 4.88 -10.89
CA ALA A 50 -3.06 3.55 -11.52
C ALA A 50 -3.65 3.66 -12.93
N PHE A 51 -2.86 3.30 -13.95
CA PHE A 51 -3.33 3.15 -15.33
C PHE A 51 -3.49 1.68 -15.64
N THR A 52 -4.60 1.30 -16.27
CA THR A 52 -4.87 -0.08 -16.68
C THR A 52 -5.27 -0.13 -18.14
N VAL A 53 -4.84 -1.20 -18.82
CA VAL A 53 -5.34 -1.59 -20.15
C VAL A 53 -5.75 -3.06 -20.11
N PRO A 54 -6.73 -3.51 -20.92
CA PRO A 54 -7.03 -4.94 -21.05
C PRO A 54 -5.75 -5.70 -21.44
N SER A 55 -5.47 -6.83 -20.78
CA SER A 55 -4.27 -7.61 -21.05
C SER A 55 -4.50 -8.58 -22.21
N GLU A 56 -3.49 -8.74 -23.06
CA GLU A 56 -3.47 -9.80 -24.10
C GLU A 56 -2.99 -11.15 -23.54
N ARG A 57 -2.61 -11.21 -22.25
CA ARG A 57 -2.08 -12.40 -21.58
C ARG A 57 -3.24 -13.30 -21.12
N GLU A 58 -3.07 -14.61 -21.22
CA GLU A 58 -4.04 -15.60 -20.70
C GLU A 58 -4.06 -15.65 -19.16
N ASP A 59 -2.98 -15.26 -18.50
CA ASP A 59 -2.82 -15.29 -17.04
C ASP A 59 -3.14 -13.97 -16.33
N ALA A 60 -3.54 -12.93 -17.07
CA ALA A 60 -3.93 -11.62 -16.55
C ALA A 60 -5.19 -11.09 -17.25
N ASP A 61 -5.97 -10.31 -16.53
CA ASP A 61 -7.18 -9.66 -17.04
C ASP A 61 -6.88 -8.24 -17.53
N TYR A 62 -5.94 -7.56 -16.85
CA TYR A 62 -5.44 -6.23 -17.19
C TYR A 62 -3.92 -6.16 -16.99
N ASP A 63 -3.25 -5.30 -17.78
CA ASP A 63 -1.93 -4.80 -17.45
C ASP A 63 -2.08 -3.54 -16.60
N LEU A 64 -1.22 -3.36 -15.58
CA LEU A 64 -1.34 -2.29 -14.58
C LEU A 64 0.01 -1.63 -14.34
N ARG A 65 0.02 -0.28 -14.38
CA ARG A 65 1.18 0.57 -14.09
C ARG A 65 0.78 1.66 -13.11
N TRP A 66 1.71 2.07 -12.25
CA TRP A 66 1.48 3.08 -11.22
C TRP A 66 2.49 4.21 -11.34
N PHE A 67 1.99 5.43 -11.28
CA PHE A 67 2.81 6.64 -11.33
C PHE A 67 2.55 7.48 -10.08
N THR A 68 3.63 7.75 -9.32
CA THR A 68 3.65 8.83 -8.33
C THR A 68 3.72 10.18 -9.04
N PRO A 69 3.58 11.32 -8.37
CA PRO A 69 3.84 12.62 -8.99
C PRO A 69 5.23 12.77 -9.61
N ALA A 70 6.22 11.96 -9.21
CA ALA A 70 7.60 12.09 -9.64
C ALA A 70 8.10 10.98 -10.57
N VAL A 71 7.68 9.73 -10.35
CA VAL A 71 8.23 8.55 -11.04
C VAL A 71 7.20 7.43 -11.16
N GLU A 72 7.42 6.55 -12.15
CA GLU A 72 6.75 5.25 -12.19
C GLU A 72 7.32 4.31 -11.13
N VAL A 73 6.46 3.56 -10.43
CA VAL A 73 6.85 2.57 -9.42
C VAL A 73 6.51 1.15 -9.86
N ASN A 74 7.29 0.17 -9.38
CA ASN A 74 7.15 -1.22 -9.80
C ASN A 74 6.08 -2.00 -9.02
N LEU A 75 5.68 -1.51 -7.85
CA LEU A 75 4.71 -2.17 -6.97
C LEU A 75 3.96 -1.14 -6.14
N CYS A 76 2.63 -1.22 -6.17
CA CYS A 76 1.77 -0.41 -5.30
C CYS A 76 0.53 -1.20 -4.87
N GLY A 77 0.42 -1.53 -3.57
CA GLY A 77 -0.67 -2.36 -3.04
C GLY A 77 -2.01 -1.63 -3.01
N HIS A 78 -2.07 -0.42 -2.43
CA HIS A 78 -3.32 0.31 -2.26
C HIS A 78 -3.93 0.73 -3.60
N ALA A 79 -3.11 1.19 -4.57
CA ALA A 79 -3.60 1.54 -5.89
C ALA A 79 -4.03 0.31 -6.72
N THR A 80 -3.49 -0.90 -6.42
CA THR A 80 -4.00 -2.16 -6.98
C THR A 80 -5.38 -2.50 -6.43
N VAL A 81 -5.59 -2.34 -5.11
CA VAL A 81 -6.92 -2.52 -4.49
C VAL A 81 -7.91 -1.50 -5.06
N ALA A 82 -7.49 -0.24 -5.25
CA ALA A 82 -8.30 0.80 -5.89
C ALA A 82 -8.69 0.44 -7.33
N ALA A 83 -7.73 -0.05 -8.15
CA ALA A 83 -8.00 -0.52 -9.51
C ALA A 83 -8.96 -1.73 -9.51
N ALA A 84 -8.77 -2.67 -8.58
CA ALA A 84 -9.67 -3.82 -8.44
C ALA A 84 -11.08 -3.37 -8.03
N HIS A 85 -11.23 -2.38 -7.14
CA HIS A 85 -12.53 -1.82 -6.75
C HIS A 85 -13.34 -1.33 -7.96
N ILE A 86 -12.69 -0.73 -8.94
CA ILE A 86 -13.34 -0.20 -10.16
C ILE A 86 -13.58 -1.32 -11.20
N LEU A 87 -12.66 -2.26 -11.36
CA LEU A 87 -12.64 -3.17 -12.52
C LEU A 87 -13.13 -4.58 -12.23
N LEU A 88 -13.21 -4.99 -10.97
CA LEU A 88 -13.57 -6.35 -10.61
C LEU A 88 -15.10 -6.57 -10.71
N HIS A 89 -15.55 -7.27 -11.73
CA HIS A 89 -16.96 -7.63 -11.93
C HIS A 89 -17.33 -9.04 -11.44
N GLY A 90 -16.34 -9.89 -11.13
CA GLY A 90 -16.52 -11.25 -10.63
C GLY A 90 -15.92 -11.47 -9.24
N GLU A 91 -15.42 -12.66 -9.01
CA GLU A 91 -14.80 -13.05 -7.73
C GLU A 91 -13.30 -12.71 -7.67
N ARG A 92 -12.64 -12.57 -8.83
CA ARG A 92 -11.19 -12.40 -8.94
C ARG A 92 -10.83 -11.54 -10.15
N ILE A 93 -9.78 -10.74 -9.99
CA ILE A 93 -9.11 -10.01 -11.06
C ILE A 93 -7.59 -10.19 -10.93
N ARG A 94 -6.89 -10.30 -12.08
CA ARG A 94 -5.44 -10.49 -12.15
C ARG A 94 -4.84 -9.34 -12.95
N PHE A 95 -3.83 -8.72 -12.37
CA PHE A 95 -3.09 -7.64 -13.00
C PHE A 95 -1.68 -8.11 -13.36
N SER A 96 -1.30 -7.97 -14.63
CA SER A 96 0.09 -8.10 -15.08
C SER A 96 0.82 -6.80 -14.76
N THR A 97 1.93 -6.90 -14.04
CA THR A 97 2.72 -5.75 -13.57
C THR A 97 4.21 -6.00 -13.75
N ARG A 98 5.05 -4.98 -13.57
CA ARG A 98 6.51 -5.14 -13.56
C ARG A 98 7.01 -6.05 -12.43
N SER A 99 6.22 -6.24 -11.37
CA SER A 99 6.53 -7.15 -10.25
C SER A 99 5.86 -8.51 -10.37
N GLY A 100 5.35 -8.87 -11.57
CA GLY A 100 4.63 -10.12 -11.82
C GLY A 100 3.12 -9.96 -11.73
N ILE A 101 2.42 -11.09 -11.61
CA ILE A 101 0.96 -11.10 -11.52
C ILE A 101 0.53 -10.80 -10.09
N LEU A 102 -0.29 -9.76 -9.93
CA LEU A 102 -1.00 -9.46 -8.70
C LEU A 102 -2.45 -9.91 -8.83
N THR A 103 -2.93 -10.60 -7.81
CA THR A 103 -4.30 -11.11 -7.78
C THR A 103 -5.08 -10.41 -6.67
N VAL A 104 -6.26 -9.91 -7.01
CA VAL A 104 -7.23 -9.42 -6.03
C VAL A 104 -8.49 -10.27 -6.12
N THR A 105 -8.99 -10.73 -4.98
CA THR A 105 -10.23 -11.50 -4.89
C THR A 105 -11.22 -10.80 -3.96
N ARG A 106 -12.52 -11.04 -4.17
CA ARG A 106 -13.54 -10.70 -3.18
C ARG A 106 -13.49 -11.70 -2.03
N ASP A 107 -13.78 -11.24 -0.83
CA ASP A 107 -14.05 -12.16 0.28
C ASP A 107 -15.37 -12.89 0.05
N ALA A 108 -15.43 -14.16 0.46
CA ALA A 108 -16.63 -14.99 0.26
C ALA A 108 -17.78 -14.59 1.21
N ASP A 109 -17.43 -14.17 2.42
CA ASP A 109 -18.40 -13.82 3.47
C ASP A 109 -18.77 -12.32 3.41
N ASP A 110 -17.83 -11.46 2.95
CA ASP A 110 -18.05 -10.04 2.71
C ASP A 110 -17.58 -9.63 1.31
N PRO A 111 -18.46 -9.62 0.30
CA PRO A 111 -18.09 -9.28 -1.08
C PRO A 111 -17.58 -7.84 -1.27
N SER A 112 -17.74 -6.96 -0.29
CA SER A 112 -17.16 -5.60 -0.32
C SER A 112 -15.70 -5.56 0.12
N LEU A 113 -15.21 -6.60 0.82
CA LEU A 113 -13.82 -6.76 1.23
C LEU A 113 -12.98 -7.32 0.07
N LEU A 114 -11.99 -6.56 -0.37
CA LEU A 114 -11.05 -6.93 -1.41
C LEU A 114 -9.77 -7.48 -0.78
N LYS A 115 -9.29 -8.64 -1.26
CA LYS A 115 -8.11 -9.34 -0.75
C LYS A 115 -7.01 -9.34 -1.80
N LEU A 116 -5.94 -8.61 -1.53
CA LEU A 116 -4.74 -8.55 -2.36
C LEU A 116 -3.73 -9.60 -1.89
N ASP A 117 -3.24 -10.42 -2.82
CA ASP A 117 -2.21 -11.44 -2.59
C ASP A 117 -0.82 -10.89 -2.95
N MET A 118 0.09 -10.86 -1.98
CA MET A 118 1.45 -10.34 -2.11
C MET A 118 2.50 -11.33 -1.58
N PRO A 119 3.76 -11.26 -2.03
CA PRO A 119 4.84 -12.07 -1.47
C PRO A 119 5.14 -11.66 -0.02
N SER A 120 5.44 -12.64 0.83
CA SER A 120 5.91 -12.40 2.19
C SER A 120 7.38 -11.96 2.20
N ALA A 121 7.71 -11.02 3.07
CA ALA A 121 9.06 -10.47 3.22
C ALA A 121 9.44 -10.37 4.72
N PRO A 122 9.60 -11.52 5.42
CA PRO A 122 9.81 -11.54 6.87
C PRO A 122 11.06 -10.74 7.26
N PRO A 123 10.97 -9.83 8.25
CA PRO A 123 12.11 -9.06 8.71
C PRO A 123 12.95 -9.84 9.75
N GLU A 124 14.26 -9.63 9.71
CA GLU A 124 15.22 -10.18 10.64
C GLU A 124 15.75 -9.10 11.60
N PRO A 125 16.18 -9.46 12.83
CA PRO A 125 16.78 -8.51 13.75
C PRO A 125 17.96 -7.77 13.11
N ALA A 126 18.04 -6.46 13.31
CA ALA A 126 19.09 -5.58 12.82
C ALA A 126 19.40 -4.49 13.83
N ASP A 127 20.63 -4.01 13.88
CA ASP A 127 21.01 -2.85 14.69
C ASP A 127 20.97 -1.60 13.81
N LEU A 128 19.99 -0.71 14.05
CA LEU A 128 19.73 0.49 13.26
C LEU A 128 19.69 1.76 14.15
N PRO A 129 20.80 2.12 14.81
CA PRO A 129 20.82 3.24 15.76
C PRO A 129 20.52 4.59 15.12
N GLU A 130 20.92 4.80 13.86
CA GLU A 130 20.61 6.03 13.12
C GLU A 130 19.10 6.17 12.85
N LEU A 131 18.40 5.05 12.62
CA LEU A 131 16.95 5.03 12.45
C LEU A 131 16.24 5.38 13.76
N LEU A 132 16.64 4.78 14.89
CA LEU A 132 16.07 5.10 16.20
C LEU A 132 16.29 6.57 16.57
N SER A 133 17.47 7.12 16.25
CA SER A 133 17.78 8.54 16.45
C SER A 133 16.88 9.43 15.60
N ALA A 134 16.69 9.11 14.30
CA ALA A 134 15.85 9.89 13.39
C ALA A 134 14.36 9.86 13.78
N LEU A 135 13.90 8.78 14.42
CA LEU A 135 12.55 8.65 14.96
C LEU A 135 12.39 9.21 16.38
N SER A 136 13.51 9.51 17.05
CA SER A 136 13.55 9.92 18.48
C SER A 136 12.85 8.91 19.40
N VAL A 137 13.06 7.62 19.16
CA VAL A 137 12.47 6.52 19.93
C VAL A 137 13.50 5.51 20.40
N ASN A 138 13.13 4.69 21.39
CA ASN A 138 13.81 3.46 21.74
C ASN A 138 12.94 2.28 21.33
N GLY A 139 13.54 1.22 20.79
CA GLY A 139 12.82 0.04 20.36
C GLY A 139 13.75 -1.01 19.75
N GLU A 140 13.22 -2.19 19.51
CA GLU A 140 13.89 -3.23 18.77
C GLU A 140 13.76 -2.94 17.26
N THR A 141 14.84 -3.15 16.51
CA THR A 141 14.89 -2.88 15.09
C THR A 141 15.07 -4.16 14.28
N PHE A 142 14.41 -4.21 13.14
CA PHE A 142 14.43 -5.34 12.20
C PHE A 142 14.48 -4.79 10.77
N ILE A 143 14.98 -5.60 9.84
CA ILE A 143 15.04 -5.25 8.42
C ILE A 143 14.61 -6.43 7.56
N SER A 144 13.73 -6.18 6.58
CA SER A 144 13.50 -7.11 5.49
C SER A 144 14.41 -6.74 4.33
N ARG A 145 15.22 -7.69 3.89
CA ARG A 145 16.16 -7.50 2.77
C ARG A 145 15.53 -7.78 1.41
N THR A 146 14.28 -8.27 1.41
CA THR A 146 13.48 -8.51 0.21
C THR A 146 12.47 -7.37 0.02
N GLY A 147 12.05 -7.14 -1.22
CA GLY A 147 11.13 -6.05 -1.53
C GLY A 147 11.77 -4.67 -1.44
N ASN A 148 11.11 -3.70 -0.82
CA ASN A 148 11.51 -2.27 -0.79
C ASN A 148 12.46 -1.92 0.36
N GLY A 149 13.15 -2.88 0.99
CA GLY A 149 14.02 -2.59 2.13
C GLY A 149 13.24 -2.08 3.35
N ASN A 150 12.24 -2.84 3.80
CA ASN A 150 11.40 -2.45 4.94
C ASN A 150 12.19 -2.55 6.25
N ALA A 151 12.36 -1.42 6.94
CA ALA A 151 12.84 -1.38 8.31
C ALA A 151 11.64 -1.32 9.27
N VAL A 152 11.66 -2.16 10.31
CA VAL A 152 10.59 -2.26 11.30
C VAL A 152 11.15 -1.90 12.66
N VAL A 153 10.46 -1.01 13.38
CA VAL A 153 10.78 -0.63 14.75
C VAL A 153 9.62 -1.04 15.65
N LEU A 154 9.89 -1.95 16.58
CA LEU A 154 8.92 -2.41 17.56
C LEU A 154 8.90 -1.46 18.75
N LEU A 155 7.74 -0.89 19.03
CA LEU A 155 7.46 -0.03 20.18
C LEU A 155 6.60 -0.74 21.21
N SER A 156 6.39 -0.11 22.38
CA SER A 156 5.67 -0.70 23.51
C SER A 156 4.18 -0.89 23.29
N ASP A 157 3.51 0.11 22.67
CA ASP A 157 2.06 0.20 22.58
C ASP A 157 1.63 1.16 21.44
N GLU A 158 0.33 1.20 21.13
CA GLU A 158 -0.23 2.07 20.10
C GLU A 158 -0.02 3.56 20.40
N SER A 159 -0.03 3.96 21.68
CA SER A 159 0.22 5.36 22.06
C SER A 159 1.63 5.80 21.67
N ALA A 160 2.64 4.92 21.87
CA ALA A 160 3.99 5.17 21.43
C ALA A 160 4.10 5.28 19.89
N VAL A 161 3.38 4.41 19.13
CA VAL A 161 3.31 4.50 17.66
C VAL A 161 2.74 5.86 17.22
N ARG A 162 1.65 6.29 17.82
CA ARG A 162 0.97 7.56 17.50
C ARG A 162 1.82 8.78 17.85
N ALA A 163 2.61 8.70 18.93
CA ALA A 163 3.44 9.79 19.44
C ALA A 163 4.73 10.03 18.63
N VAL A 164 5.12 9.09 17.73
CA VAL A 164 6.34 9.24 16.94
C VAL A 164 6.31 10.53 16.12
N ALA A 165 7.34 11.37 16.30
CA ALA A 165 7.56 12.63 15.58
C ALA A 165 8.92 12.58 14.87
N PRO A 166 8.98 12.07 13.62
CA PRO A 166 10.24 11.82 12.94
C PRO A 166 10.99 13.09 12.52
N ASP A 167 12.31 13.07 12.55
CA ASP A 167 13.13 13.96 11.75
C ASP A 167 13.14 13.47 10.30
N PHE A 168 12.26 14.02 9.47
CA PHE A 168 12.17 13.65 8.06
C PHE A 168 13.43 13.98 7.26
N LEU A 169 14.22 15.00 7.64
CA LEU A 169 15.48 15.30 6.97
C LEU A 169 16.53 14.22 7.22
N ALA A 170 16.53 13.63 8.41
CA ALA A 170 17.35 12.48 8.73
C ALA A 170 16.84 11.22 8.03
N LEU A 171 15.52 10.95 8.05
CA LEU A 171 14.92 9.78 7.40
C LEU A 171 15.14 9.75 5.88
N ARG A 172 15.16 10.91 5.21
CA ARG A 172 15.44 10.99 3.75
C ARG A 172 16.84 10.49 3.36
N LYS A 173 17.75 10.34 4.31
CA LYS A 173 19.11 9.82 4.07
C LYS A 173 19.22 8.32 4.30
N LEU A 174 18.20 7.70 4.88
CA LEU A 174 18.16 6.28 5.20
C LEU A 174 17.36 5.53 4.14
N PRO A 175 17.97 4.56 3.41
CA PRO A 175 17.35 3.91 2.26
C PRO A 175 16.33 2.85 2.68
N TYR A 176 15.35 3.24 3.50
CA TYR A 176 14.33 2.34 4.06
C TYR A 176 12.93 2.88 3.85
N LEU A 177 12.00 1.96 3.65
CA LEU A 177 10.60 2.15 4.00
C LEU A 177 10.48 1.81 5.49
N VAL A 178 10.12 2.79 6.32
CA VAL A 178 10.20 2.67 7.78
C VAL A 178 8.83 2.43 8.36
N SER A 179 8.64 1.31 9.05
CA SER A 179 7.43 0.98 9.81
C SER A 179 7.73 1.03 11.30
N VAL A 180 7.02 1.88 12.04
CA VAL A 180 6.94 1.78 13.49
C VAL A 180 5.68 1.00 13.85
N THR A 181 5.75 0.05 14.79
CA THR A 181 4.62 -0.85 15.08
C THR A 181 4.60 -1.29 16.53
N ALA A 182 3.42 -1.60 17.04
CA ALA A 182 3.19 -2.10 18.39
C ALA A 182 1.90 -2.95 18.43
N PRO A 183 1.62 -3.66 19.56
CA PRO A 183 0.28 -4.15 19.83
C PRO A 183 -0.74 -3.01 19.75
N GLY A 184 -1.89 -3.25 19.15
CA GLY A 184 -2.97 -2.27 19.00
C GLY A 184 -3.93 -2.28 20.19
N ASP A 185 -4.73 -1.22 20.32
CA ASP A 185 -5.73 -1.07 21.38
C ASP A 185 -7.07 -1.74 21.01
N GLN A 186 -7.54 -1.52 19.79
CA GLN A 186 -8.80 -2.08 19.27
C GLN A 186 -8.54 -3.16 18.20
N GLN A 187 -7.58 -2.93 17.32
CA GLN A 187 -7.06 -3.94 16.42
C GLN A 187 -5.91 -4.68 17.09
N ASP A 188 -5.52 -5.81 16.52
CA ASP A 188 -4.43 -6.62 17.10
C ASP A 188 -3.08 -5.91 17.03
N VAL A 189 -2.89 -5.10 15.98
CA VAL A 189 -1.64 -4.42 15.66
C VAL A 189 -1.89 -2.98 15.25
N SER A 190 -1.02 -2.08 15.69
CA SER A 190 -0.96 -0.70 15.23
C SER A 190 0.37 -0.41 14.56
N SER A 191 0.36 0.43 13.50
CA SER A 191 1.57 0.85 12.78
C SER A 191 1.45 2.26 12.24
N ARG A 192 2.60 2.90 11.93
CA ARG A 192 2.73 4.04 11.02
C ARG A 192 3.89 3.78 10.07
N VAL A 193 3.79 4.31 8.86
CA VAL A 193 4.79 4.05 7.82
C VAL A 193 5.31 5.36 7.26
N PHE A 194 6.64 5.51 7.29
CA PHE A 194 7.36 6.67 6.79
C PHE A 194 8.18 6.28 5.56
N ALA A 195 7.93 6.94 4.45
CA ALA A 195 8.57 6.71 3.16
C ALA A 195 9.42 7.93 2.72
N ALA A 196 10.04 8.63 3.67
CA ALA A 196 10.74 9.89 3.43
C ALA A 196 11.89 9.76 2.41
N TYR A 197 12.61 8.64 2.39
CA TYR A 197 13.62 8.33 1.36
C TYR A 197 13.02 8.28 -0.05
N HIS A 198 11.76 7.87 -0.17
CA HIS A 198 11.02 7.78 -1.43
C HIS A 198 10.24 9.07 -1.76
N GLY A 199 10.45 10.16 -0.98
CA GLY A 199 9.82 11.45 -1.23
C GLY A 199 8.47 11.68 -0.57
N ILE A 200 7.97 10.74 0.21
CA ILE A 200 6.69 10.81 0.93
C ILE A 200 6.98 10.76 2.44
N ASP A 201 6.70 11.82 3.17
CA ASP A 201 7.02 11.88 4.61
C ASP A 201 6.30 10.76 5.38
N GLU A 202 4.99 10.62 5.24
CA GLU A 202 4.20 9.54 5.84
C GLU A 202 3.18 9.01 4.82
N ASP A 203 3.20 7.70 4.56
CA ASP A 203 2.22 7.05 3.68
C ASP A 203 0.96 6.66 4.47
N PRO A 204 -0.24 7.04 4.02
CA PRO A 204 -1.48 6.80 4.76
C PRO A 204 -1.78 5.33 5.06
N VAL A 205 -1.67 4.44 4.07
CA VAL A 205 -1.82 2.97 4.21
C VAL A 205 -0.94 2.28 3.20
N THR A 206 -0.04 1.42 3.68
CA THR A 206 1.08 0.88 2.91
C THR A 206 1.01 -0.63 2.77
N GLY A 207 0.49 -1.12 1.66
CA GLY A 207 0.44 -2.57 1.40
C GLY A 207 1.83 -3.23 1.42
N SER A 208 2.84 -2.61 0.80
CA SER A 208 4.21 -3.15 0.75
C SER A 208 4.88 -3.25 2.13
N ALA A 209 4.58 -2.36 3.07
CA ALA A 209 5.07 -2.47 4.46
C ALA A 209 4.49 -3.70 5.16
N HIS A 210 3.22 -4.03 4.87
CA HIS A 210 2.54 -5.17 5.47
C HIS A 210 3.07 -6.52 4.96
N THR A 211 3.80 -6.55 3.84
CA THR A 211 4.53 -7.79 3.45
C THR A 211 5.58 -8.20 4.49
N ALA A 212 6.13 -7.24 5.24
CA ALA A 212 7.05 -7.47 6.36
C ALA A 212 6.31 -7.55 7.71
N LEU A 213 5.32 -6.67 7.95
CA LEU A 213 4.59 -6.62 9.22
C LEU A 213 3.75 -7.88 9.47
N VAL A 214 3.15 -8.48 8.42
CA VAL A 214 2.30 -9.66 8.60
C VAL A 214 3.09 -10.88 9.10
N PRO A 215 4.19 -11.33 8.48
CA PRO A 215 4.97 -12.43 9.03
C PRO A 215 5.60 -12.10 10.40
N PHE A 216 5.98 -10.84 10.63
CA PHE A 216 6.51 -10.38 11.91
C PHE A 216 5.52 -10.56 13.05
N TRP A 217 4.26 -10.15 12.85
CA TRP A 217 3.21 -10.22 13.86
C TRP A 217 2.57 -11.61 13.96
N ALA A 218 2.40 -12.34 12.86
CA ALA A 218 1.88 -13.71 12.90
C ALA A 218 2.69 -14.60 13.83
N GLY A 219 4.03 -14.49 13.80
CA GLY A 219 4.92 -15.21 14.72
C GLY A 219 4.75 -14.80 16.18
N ARG A 220 4.55 -13.49 16.47
CA ARG A 220 4.40 -12.96 17.83
C ARG A 220 3.02 -13.24 18.42
N LEU A 221 1.97 -13.15 17.62
CA LEU A 221 0.59 -13.41 18.03
C LEU A 221 0.26 -14.92 18.10
N GLY A 222 1.11 -15.78 17.51
CA GLY A 222 0.86 -17.22 17.42
C GLY A 222 -0.35 -17.59 16.56
N ARG A 223 -0.73 -16.73 15.60
CA ARG A 223 -1.85 -16.95 14.69
C ARG A 223 -1.59 -16.29 13.34
N GLN A 224 -2.21 -16.86 12.28
CA GLN A 224 -1.99 -16.46 10.91
C GLN A 224 -2.89 -15.30 10.46
N ARG A 225 -4.00 -15.04 11.17
CA ARG A 225 -5.00 -14.01 10.84
C ARG A 225 -5.14 -13.03 12.00
N PHE A 226 -5.12 -11.75 11.66
CA PHE A 226 -5.28 -10.66 12.62
C PHE A 226 -5.66 -9.36 11.92
N SER A 227 -6.18 -8.40 12.68
CA SER A 227 -6.50 -7.07 12.21
C SER A 227 -5.37 -6.09 12.50
N ALA A 228 -5.11 -5.16 11.58
CA ALA A 228 -4.13 -4.12 11.74
C ALA A 228 -4.72 -2.73 11.46
N LEU A 229 -4.29 -1.76 12.27
CA LEU A 229 -4.54 -0.34 12.05
C LEU A 229 -3.24 0.32 11.58
N GLN A 230 -3.23 0.94 10.40
CA GLN A 230 -2.20 1.92 10.11
C GLN A 230 -2.68 3.28 10.61
N ALA A 231 -2.09 3.75 11.72
CA ALA A 231 -2.52 4.89 12.52
C ALA A 231 -1.99 6.23 11.99
N SER A 232 -1.93 6.39 10.67
CA SER A 232 -1.64 7.67 10.00
C SER A 232 -2.74 8.69 10.28
N LYS A 233 -2.58 9.93 9.80
CA LYS A 233 -3.61 10.97 9.90
C LYS A 233 -4.94 10.56 9.27
N ARG A 234 -4.92 9.76 8.17
CA ARG A 234 -6.12 9.28 7.49
C ARG A 234 -6.66 8.00 8.09
N THR A 235 -5.81 7.22 8.73
CA THR A 235 -6.05 5.87 9.22
C THR A 235 -6.42 4.88 8.12
N GLY A 236 -6.19 3.59 8.35
CA GLY A 236 -6.70 2.53 7.48
C GLY A 236 -6.71 1.21 8.20
N LEU A 237 -7.73 0.42 7.93
CA LEU A 237 -7.92 -0.91 8.49
C LEU A 237 -7.51 -1.97 7.48
N ILE A 238 -6.77 -2.96 7.93
CA ILE A 238 -6.22 -4.02 7.08
C ILE A 238 -6.46 -5.36 7.77
N ASP A 239 -7.17 -6.24 7.10
CA ASP A 239 -7.25 -7.64 7.48
C ASP A 239 -6.00 -8.36 6.97
N CYS A 240 -5.24 -8.93 7.88
CA CYS A 240 -3.95 -9.54 7.59
C CYS A 240 -4.05 -11.06 7.69
N GLU A 241 -3.54 -11.77 6.67
CA GLU A 241 -3.39 -13.23 6.72
C GLU A 241 -2.01 -13.63 6.19
N LEU A 242 -1.26 -14.41 6.97
CA LEU A 242 -0.05 -15.10 6.49
C LEU A 242 -0.43 -16.48 5.97
N ARG A 243 -0.15 -16.75 4.68
CA ARG A 243 -0.46 -18.00 4.02
C ARG A 243 0.81 -18.59 3.37
N GLY A 244 1.58 -19.31 4.16
CA GLY A 244 2.89 -19.82 3.75
C GLY A 244 3.85 -18.67 3.47
N ASP A 245 4.32 -18.55 2.23
CA ASP A 245 5.18 -17.48 1.74
C ASP A 245 4.41 -16.30 1.12
N ARG A 246 3.08 -16.26 1.34
CA ARG A 246 2.19 -15.20 0.84
C ARG A 246 1.57 -14.42 1.98
N VAL A 247 1.32 -13.17 1.73
CA VAL A 247 0.58 -12.24 2.59
C VAL A 247 -0.70 -11.83 1.87
N ILE A 248 -1.84 -12.06 2.51
CA ILE A 248 -3.14 -11.62 2.01
C ILE A 248 -3.56 -10.39 2.81
N LEU A 249 -3.79 -9.29 2.11
CA LEU A 249 -4.21 -8.01 2.69
C LEU A 249 -5.65 -7.71 2.29
N GLY A 250 -6.55 -7.76 3.26
CA GLY A 250 -7.97 -7.44 3.09
C GLY A 250 -8.24 -5.97 3.40
N GLY A 251 -9.05 -5.31 2.57
CA GLY A 251 -9.50 -3.94 2.83
C GLY A 251 -10.69 -3.55 1.98
N HIS A 252 -11.50 -2.65 2.52
CA HIS A 252 -12.58 -2.01 1.76
C HIS A 252 -12.03 -0.87 0.91
N ALA A 253 -12.79 -0.43 -0.08
CA ALA A 253 -12.44 0.72 -0.88
C ALA A 253 -13.70 1.55 -1.20
N VAL A 254 -13.53 2.87 -1.28
CA VAL A 254 -14.62 3.82 -1.50
C VAL A 254 -14.26 4.77 -2.63
N THR A 255 -15.09 4.82 -3.68
CA THR A 255 -14.97 5.82 -4.74
C THR A 255 -15.43 7.18 -4.20
N VAL A 256 -14.57 8.19 -4.32
CA VAL A 256 -14.84 9.57 -3.86
C VAL A 256 -15.00 10.57 -5.00
N ILE A 257 -14.40 10.29 -6.16
CA ILE A 257 -14.56 11.08 -7.39
C ILE A 257 -14.73 10.13 -8.57
N GLU A 258 -15.64 10.48 -9.46
CA GLU A 258 -15.82 9.87 -10.78
C GLU A 258 -15.99 10.99 -11.82
N GLY A 259 -15.26 10.88 -12.95
CA GLY A 259 -15.30 11.90 -13.98
C GLY A 259 -14.43 11.58 -15.18
N TYR A 260 -14.00 12.64 -15.87
CA TYR A 260 -13.17 12.53 -17.07
C TYR A 260 -12.00 13.50 -17.01
N PHE A 261 -10.82 13.00 -17.35
CA PHE A 261 -9.61 13.77 -17.53
C PHE A 261 -9.54 14.25 -18.99
N GLN A 262 -9.22 15.52 -19.20
CA GLN A 262 -9.13 16.14 -20.53
C GLN A 262 -7.67 16.35 -20.92
N ILE A 263 -7.19 15.76 -22.02
CA ILE A 263 -5.84 15.94 -22.56
C ILE A 263 -5.86 16.37 -24.01
#